data_62fba70374e45fb0de4b9c204139574a
#
_entry.id   62fba70374e45fb0de4b9c204139574a
#
_cell.length_a   1.000
_cell.length_b   1.000
_cell.length_c   1.000
_cell.angle_alpha   90.00
_cell.angle_beta   90.00
_cell.angle_gamma   90.00
#
_symmetry.space_group_name_H-M   'P 1'
#
loop_
_entity.id
_entity.type
_entity.pdbx_description
1 polymer ?
#
loop_
_entity_poly.entity_id
_entity_poly.type
_entity_poly.pdbx_seq_one_letter_code
_entity_poly.pdbx_strand_id
1 'polypeptide(L)'
;MPGDMSWMKARYDELNAKSLLWEPPTLEGPNQPRCQMDGKPTIMLSANNYLNLTTHPKVVAAMQEATTKYGAGSGSVRAIAGTMDIHLEAEKKVAEFKGVEASLIYSAGYTVNVGLIPTLVSGPQDVIISDELNHGSIIDGVRLTKASRAVYAHNDMGELEAVLKAHESSERKLIITD
;
A
#
# COMPACT_ATOMS: atom_id res chain seq x y z
N MET A 1 0.27 -0.20 -37.45
CA MET A 1 1.38 -1.16 -37.33
C MET A 1 1.68 -1.34 -35.86
N PRO A 2 1.79 -2.56 -35.32
CA PRO A 2 2.31 -2.70 -33.97
C PRO A 2 3.72 -2.12 -33.95
N GLY A 3 4.01 -1.24 -32.99
CA GLY A 3 5.36 -0.67 -32.83
C GLY A 3 6.40 -1.76 -32.61
N ASP A 4 7.65 -1.48 -33.00
CA ASP A 4 8.76 -2.40 -32.73
C ASP A 4 8.95 -2.58 -31.21
N MET A 5 8.70 -3.81 -30.72
CA MET A 5 8.83 -4.21 -29.33
C MET A 5 10.15 -4.96 -29.03
N SER A 6 11.09 -4.95 -29.99
CA SER A 6 12.39 -5.64 -29.85
C SER A 6 13.19 -5.18 -28.62
N TRP A 7 13.01 -3.93 -28.20
CA TRP A 7 13.63 -3.38 -27.00
C TRP A 7 13.22 -4.10 -25.71
N MET A 8 11.99 -4.63 -25.64
CA MET A 8 11.54 -5.39 -24.46
C MET A 8 12.30 -6.70 -24.35
N LYS A 9 12.48 -7.41 -25.49
CA LYS A 9 13.26 -8.63 -25.51
C LYS A 9 14.73 -8.36 -25.16
N ALA A 10 15.32 -7.33 -25.73
CA ALA A 10 16.70 -6.94 -25.43
C ALA A 10 16.88 -6.62 -23.93
N ARG A 11 15.92 -5.93 -23.33
CA ARG A 11 15.95 -5.62 -21.87
C ARG A 11 15.79 -6.88 -21.00
N TYR A 12 14.90 -7.78 -21.39
CA TYR A 12 14.76 -9.08 -20.73
C TYR A 12 16.05 -9.88 -20.77
N ASP A 13 16.65 -10.02 -21.96
CA ASP A 13 17.89 -10.76 -22.17
C ASP A 13 19.06 -10.14 -21.36
N GLU A 14 19.14 -8.81 -21.28
CA GLU A 14 20.10 -8.09 -20.44
C GLU A 14 19.94 -8.41 -18.95
N LEU A 15 18.71 -8.34 -18.44
CA LEU A 15 18.41 -8.61 -17.02
C LEU A 15 18.70 -10.07 -16.68
N ASN A 16 18.35 -10.99 -17.58
CA ASN A 16 18.62 -12.42 -17.40
C ASN A 16 20.12 -12.71 -17.38
N ALA A 17 20.88 -12.13 -18.30
CA ALA A 17 22.33 -12.29 -18.35
C ALA A 17 23.05 -11.75 -17.10
N LYS A 18 22.48 -10.74 -16.46
CA LYS A 18 22.98 -10.16 -15.19
C LYS A 18 22.45 -10.85 -13.94
N SER A 19 21.63 -11.91 -14.07
CA SER A 19 20.91 -12.54 -12.95
C SER A 19 20.06 -11.56 -12.14
N LEU A 20 19.52 -10.53 -12.79
CA LEU A 20 18.63 -9.52 -12.20
C LEU A 20 17.16 -9.75 -12.54
N LEU A 21 16.87 -10.80 -13.31
CA LEU A 21 15.49 -11.20 -13.55
C LEU A 21 14.95 -11.86 -12.28
N TRP A 22 13.92 -11.24 -11.71
CA TRP A 22 13.25 -11.78 -10.54
C TRP A 22 12.04 -12.60 -10.95
N GLU A 23 12.05 -13.88 -10.62
CA GLU A 23 10.93 -14.78 -10.81
C GLU A 23 10.29 -15.01 -9.41
N PRO A 24 9.03 -14.56 -9.20
CA PRO A 24 8.38 -14.76 -7.91
C PRO A 24 8.14 -16.25 -7.66
N PRO A 25 8.45 -16.77 -6.46
CA PRO A 25 8.17 -18.16 -6.10
C PRO A 25 6.66 -18.41 -6.04
N THR A 26 6.25 -19.62 -6.41
CA THR A 26 4.84 -20.03 -6.44
C THR A 26 4.42 -20.62 -5.11
N LEU A 27 3.44 -19.99 -4.46
CA LEU A 27 2.78 -20.54 -3.28
C LEU A 27 1.70 -21.54 -3.70
N GLU A 28 1.82 -22.78 -3.24
CA GLU A 28 0.89 -23.86 -3.54
C GLU A 28 -0.09 -24.06 -2.37
N GLY A 29 -1.28 -23.48 -2.51
CA GLY A 29 -2.31 -23.53 -1.48
C GLY A 29 -2.38 -22.27 -0.60
N PRO A 30 -2.95 -22.36 0.61
CA PRO A 30 -3.15 -21.19 1.46
C PRO A 30 -1.84 -20.70 2.08
N ASN A 31 -1.74 -19.38 2.25
CA ASN A 31 -0.64 -18.78 2.99
C ASN A 31 -0.79 -19.09 4.49
N GLN A 32 0.05 -19.97 4.99
CA GLN A 32 0.10 -20.41 6.39
C GLN A 32 1.55 -20.45 6.88
N PRO A 33 1.79 -20.52 8.20
CA PRO A 33 3.15 -20.62 8.76
C PRO A 33 3.98 -21.78 8.20
N ARG A 34 3.33 -22.86 7.79
CA ARG A 34 3.91 -23.97 7.04
C ARG A 34 3.14 -24.13 5.74
N CYS A 35 3.81 -24.00 4.62
CA CYS A 35 3.22 -24.02 3.29
C CYS A 35 4.12 -24.78 2.31
N GLN A 36 3.65 -24.91 1.07
CA GLN A 36 4.43 -25.41 -0.06
C GLN A 36 4.78 -24.23 -0.98
N MET A 37 6.05 -24.12 -1.35
CA MET A 37 6.51 -23.15 -2.34
C MET A 37 7.44 -23.84 -3.33
N ASP A 38 7.13 -23.74 -4.62
CA ASP A 38 7.88 -24.38 -5.71
C ASP A 38 8.15 -25.88 -5.44
N GLY A 39 7.10 -26.62 -5.02
CA GLY A 39 7.16 -28.02 -4.68
C GLY A 39 7.91 -28.37 -3.38
N LYS A 40 8.30 -27.38 -2.56
CA LYS A 40 9.08 -27.60 -1.33
C LYS A 40 8.32 -27.19 -0.08
N PRO A 41 8.36 -28.02 1.00
CA PRO A 41 7.89 -27.59 2.32
C PRO A 41 8.67 -26.38 2.81
N THR A 42 7.96 -25.29 3.14
CA THR A 42 8.57 -24.01 3.49
C THR A 42 7.96 -23.45 4.77
N ILE A 43 8.79 -22.82 5.61
CA ILE A 43 8.36 -22.01 6.75
C ILE A 43 8.22 -20.57 6.25
N MET A 44 7.00 -20.03 6.32
CA MET A 44 6.67 -18.69 5.82
C MET A 44 7.03 -17.64 6.89
N LEU A 45 8.07 -16.83 6.62
CA LEU A 45 8.51 -15.73 7.49
C LEU A 45 8.31 -14.35 6.83
N SER A 46 7.89 -14.31 5.56
CA SER A 46 7.79 -13.09 4.75
C SER A 46 6.36 -12.69 4.36
N ALA A 47 5.34 -13.35 4.92
CA ALA A 47 3.96 -13.03 4.62
C ALA A 47 3.41 -11.89 5.48
N ASN A 48 2.47 -11.12 4.94
CA ASN A 48 1.71 -10.12 5.68
C ASN A 48 0.55 -10.75 6.51
N ASN A 49 0.40 -12.07 6.47
CA ASN A 49 -0.61 -12.83 7.22
C ASN A 49 -0.17 -13.07 8.68
N TYR A 50 0.27 -12.02 9.38
CA TYR A 50 0.91 -12.08 10.70
C TYR A 50 0.11 -12.85 11.75
N LEU A 51 -1.23 -12.74 11.72
CA LEU A 51 -2.14 -13.41 12.66
C LEU A 51 -2.74 -14.69 12.09
N ASN A 52 -2.29 -15.14 10.92
CA ASN A 52 -2.82 -16.30 10.20
C ASN A 52 -4.35 -16.28 10.02
N LEU A 53 -4.91 -15.12 9.75
CA LEU A 53 -6.38 -14.94 9.63
C LEU A 53 -6.93 -15.31 8.26
N THR A 54 -6.11 -15.43 7.22
CA THR A 54 -6.57 -15.74 5.86
C THR A 54 -7.29 -17.09 5.75
N THR A 55 -6.99 -18.03 6.65
CA THR A 55 -7.62 -19.35 6.72
C THR A 55 -8.47 -19.55 7.97
N HIS A 56 -8.68 -18.49 8.76
CA HIS A 56 -9.48 -18.60 9.97
C HIS A 56 -10.95 -18.90 9.63
N PRO A 57 -11.57 -19.96 10.20
CA PRO A 57 -12.91 -20.42 9.80
C PRO A 57 -13.98 -19.32 9.82
N LYS A 58 -13.98 -18.46 10.84
CA LYS A 58 -14.94 -17.34 10.92
C LYS A 58 -14.74 -16.30 9.80
N VAL A 59 -13.49 -16.03 9.41
CA VAL A 59 -13.19 -15.08 8.34
C VAL A 59 -13.61 -15.64 7.00
N VAL A 60 -13.31 -16.93 6.75
CA VAL A 60 -13.71 -17.62 5.53
C VAL A 60 -15.24 -17.70 5.42
N ALA A 61 -15.94 -18.07 6.50
CA ALA A 61 -17.40 -18.13 6.52
C ALA A 61 -18.05 -16.77 6.25
N ALA A 62 -17.55 -15.69 6.88
CA ALA A 62 -18.04 -14.33 6.65
C ALA A 62 -17.82 -13.87 5.20
N MET A 63 -16.69 -14.24 4.59
CA MET A 63 -16.42 -13.93 3.18
C MET A 63 -17.37 -14.67 2.24
N GLN A 64 -17.66 -15.96 2.51
CA GLN A 64 -18.61 -16.76 1.74
C GLN A 64 -20.03 -16.19 1.84
N GLU A 65 -20.48 -15.84 3.03
CA GLU A 65 -21.77 -15.20 3.27
C GLU A 65 -21.89 -13.86 2.53
N ALA A 66 -20.87 -13.00 2.66
CA ALA A 66 -20.83 -11.72 1.98
C ALA A 66 -20.86 -11.89 0.45
N THR A 67 -20.10 -12.84 -0.09
CA THR A 67 -20.10 -13.12 -1.53
C THR A 67 -21.48 -13.63 -2.01
N THR A 68 -22.15 -14.44 -1.22
CA THR A 68 -23.51 -14.90 -1.54
C THR A 68 -24.52 -13.74 -1.54
N LYS A 69 -24.39 -12.80 -0.61
CA LYS A 69 -25.30 -11.66 -0.46
C LYS A 69 -25.04 -10.54 -1.46
N TYR A 70 -23.77 -10.22 -1.70
CA TYR A 70 -23.35 -9.02 -2.44
C TYR A 70 -22.75 -9.31 -3.81
N GLY A 71 -22.46 -10.57 -4.13
CA GLY A 71 -21.71 -10.94 -5.33
C GLY A 71 -20.18 -10.80 -5.14
N ALA A 72 -19.43 -10.92 -6.23
CA ALA A 72 -17.97 -10.94 -6.24
C ALA A 72 -17.32 -9.56 -6.13
N GLY A 73 -18.11 -8.48 -6.10
CA GLY A 73 -17.60 -7.11 -5.98
C GLY A 73 -18.72 -6.08 -6.18
N SER A 74 -18.37 -4.80 -6.02
CA SER A 74 -19.35 -3.70 -6.07
C SER A 74 -19.88 -3.36 -7.47
N GLY A 75 -19.25 -3.87 -8.53
CA GLY A 75 -19.63 -3.59 -9.93
C GLY A 75 -19.41 -2.13 -10.39
N SER A 76 -18.96 -1.23 -9.50
CA SER A 76 -18.72 0.17 -9.80
C SER A 76 -17.70 0.78 -8.84
N VAL A 77 -17.19 1.95 -9.18
CA VAL A 77 -16.36 2.76 -8.29
C VAL A 77 -17.21 3.37 -7.16
N ARG A 78 -16.62 3.54 -5.99
CA ARG A 78 -17.32 4.01 -4.79
C ARG A 78 -18.03 5.36 -4.98
N ALA A 79 -17.42 6.28 -5.71
CA ALA A 79 -17.96 7.63 -5.91
C ALA A 79 -19.20 7.69 -6.82
N ILE A 80 -19.50 6.63 -7.58
CA ILE A 80 -20.65 6.62 -8.51
C ILE A 80 -21.78 5.71 -7.95
N ALA A 81 -21.59 4.39 -7.99
CA ALA A 81 -22.59 3.42 -7.57
C ALA A 81 -22.00 2.21 -6.85
N GLY A 82 -20.74 2.26 -6.43
CA GLY A 82 -20.01 1.16 -5.82
C GLY A 82 -19.86 1.25 -4.29
N THR A 83 -20.46 2.23 -3.63
CA THR A 83 -20.51 2.27 -2.16
C THR A 83 -21.65 1.41 -1.67
N MET A 84 -21.32 0.27 -1.09
CA MET A 84 -22.26 -0.69 -0.52
C MET A 84 -22.36 -0.50 1.00
N ASP A 85 -23.47 -0.96 1.59
CA ASP A 85 -23.69 -0.89 3.05
C ASP A 85 -22.58 -1.60 3.84
N ILE A 86 -22.06 -2.71 3.35
CA ILE A 86 -20.93 -3.44 3.96
C ILE A 86 -19.64 -2.60 4.02
N HIS A 87 -19.41 -1.69 3.07
CA HIS A 87 -18.28 -0.76 3.15
C HIS A 87 -18.43 0.19 4.32
N LEU A 88 -19.62 0.78 4.48
CA LEU A 88 -19.91 1.73 5.56
C LEU A 88 -19.86 1.05 6.93
N GLU A 89 -20.37 -0.20 7.02
CA GLU A 89 -20.29 -0.99 8.24
C GLU A 89 -18.82 -1.28 8.61
N ALA A 90 -17.99 -1.68 7.65
CA ALA A 90 -16.58 -1.95 7.88
C ALA A 90 -15.83 -0.67 8.30
N GLU A 91 -16.07 0.47 7.64
CA GLU A 91 -15.51 1.77 8.01
C GLU A 91 -15.88 2.15 9.44
N LYS A 92 -17.14 2.01 9.81
CA LYS A 92 -17.59 2.26 11.19
C LYS A 92 -16.87 1.37 12.21
N LYS A 93 -16.78 0.06 11.96
CA LYS A 93 -16.10 -0.89 12.86
C LYS A 93 -14.60 -0.60 12.98
N VAL A 94 -13.94 -0.21 11.89
CA VAL A 94 -12.53 0.18 11.93
C VAL A 94 -12.34 1.46 12.74
N ALA A 95 -13.21 2.46 12.55
CA ALA A 95 -13.17 3.70 13.33
C ALA A 95 -13.35 3.43 14.84
N GLU A 96 -14.33 2.61 15.21
CA GLU A 96 -14.56 2.18 16.58
C GLU A 96 -13.34 1.45 17.17
N PHE A 97 -12.77 0.50 16.41
CA PHE A 97 -11.59 -0.27 16.84
C PHE A 97 -10.36 0.62 17.05
N LYS A 98 -10.18 1.63 16.21
CA LYS A 98 -9.04 2.56 16.29
C LYS A 98 -9.29 3.72 17.26
N GLY A 99 -10.51 3.91 17.77
CA GLY A 99 -10.87 5.01 18.64
C GLY A 99 -10.83 6.38 17.95
N VAL A 100 -11.17 6.42 16.66
CA VAL A 100 -11.19 7.64 15.83
C VAL A 100 -12.61 7.96 15.38
N GLU A 101 -12.85 9.21 14.99
CA GLU A 101 -14.18 9.69 14.58
C GLU A 101 -14.69 8.99 13.30
N ALA A 102 -13.82 8.77 12.33
CA ALA A 102 -14.16 8.15 11.06
C ALA A 102 -12.99 7.37 10.46
N SER A 103 -13.29 6.46 9.57
CA SER A 103 -12.30 5.79 8.72
C SER A 103 -12.79 5.68 7.29
N LEU A 104 -11.86 5.47 6.36
CA LEU A 104 -12.16 5.29 4.94
C LEU A 104 -11.36 4.10 4.41
N ILE A 105 -12.05 3.17 3.73
CA ILE A 105 -11.45 1.98 3.15
C ILE A 105 -11.09 2.22 1.68
N TYR A 106 -9.88 1.85 1.32
CA TYR A 106 -9.37 1.78 -0.05
C TYR A 106 -9.13 0.34 -0.46
N SER A 107 -9.02 0.08 -1.76
CA SER A 107 -8.79 -1.26 -2.31
C SER A 107 -7.41 -1.85 -1.99
N ALA A 108 -6.42 -1.01 -1.72
CA ALA A 108 -5.06 -1.42 -1.35
C ALA A 108 -4.31 -0.30 -0.63
N GLY A 109 -3.30 -0.66 0.19
CA GLY A 109 -2.43 0.32 0.85
C GLY A 109 -1.69 1.24 -0.11
N TYR A 110 -1.26 0.72 -1.27
CA TYR A 110 -0.67 1.55 -2.32
C TYR A 110 -1.61 2.68 -2.77
N THR A 111 -2.88 2.36 -3.02
CA THR A 111 -3.88 3.36 -3.45
C THR A 111 -4.22 4.37 -2.35
N VAL A 112 -4.09 4.00 -1.08
CA VAL A 112 -4.20 4.95 0.04
C VAL A 112 -3.13 6.02 -0.09
N ASN A 113 -1.86 5.63 -0.18
CA ASN A 113 -0.75 6.57 -0.17
C ASN A 113 -0.74 7.47 -1.41
N VAL A 114 -0.96 6.91 -2.61
CA VAL A 114 -0.99 7.72 -3.85
C VAL A 114 -2.24 8.60 -3.96
N GLY A 115 -3.32 8.28 -3.29
CA GLY A 115 -4.55 9.09 -3.25
C GLY A 115 -4.57 10.12 -2.13
N LEU A 116 -4.13 9.73 -0.92
CA LEU A 116 -4.25 10.56 0.27
C LEU A 116 -3.17 11.65 0.34
N ILE A 117 -1.91 11.31 0.09
CA ILE A 117 -0.78 12.24 0.24
C ILE A 117 -0.99 13.49 -0.63
N PRO A 118 -1.28 13.38 -1.96
CA PRO A 118 -1.53 14.55 -2.80
C PRO A 118 -2.77 15.35 -2.40
N THR A 119 -3.72 14.71 -1.70
CA THR A 119 -4.95 15.37 -1.25
C THR A 119 -4.70 16.23 0.01
N LEU A 120 -3.84 15.78 0.91
CA LEU A 120 -3.53 16.48 2.16
C LEU A 120 -2.61 17.68 1.93
N VAL A 121 -1.57 17.52 1.09
CA VAL A 121 -0.56 18.53 0.82
C VAL A 121 -0.23 18.54 -0.68
N SER A 122 -0.54 19.62 -1.35
CA SER A 122 -0.45 19.67 -2.81
C SER A 122 0.19 20.93 -3.37
N GLY A 123 0.28 21.99 -2.58
CA GLY A 123 0.79 23.29 -3.00
C GLY A 123 2.30 23.46 -2.82
N PRO A 124 2.92 24.37 -3.59
CA PRO A 124 4.36 24.63 -3.45
C PRO A 124 4.74 25.28 -2.11
N GLN A 125 3.77 25.80 -1.37
CA GLN A 125 3.93 26.36 -0.02
C GLN A 125 3.94 25.28 1.08
N ASP A 126 3.53 24.04 0.73
CA ASP A 126 3.51 22.91 1.63
C ASP A 126 4.84 22.18 1.62
N VAL A 127 5.12 21.39 2.66
CA VAL A 127 6.27 20.48 2.71
C VAL A 127 5.88 19.10 3.19
N ILE A 128 6.44 18.08 2.54
CA ILE A 128 6.40 16.69 2.99
C ILE A 128 7.79 16.35 3.54
N ILE A 129 7.81 15.89 4.78
CA ILE A 129 9.02 15.45 5.49
C ILE A 129 8.93 13.94 5.63
N SER A 130 9.75 13.23 4.87
CA SER A 130 9.69 11.78 4.71
C SER A 130 10.88 11.10 5.38
N ASP A 131 10.61 10.04 6.15
CA ASP A 131 11.68 9.12 6.55
C ASP A 131 12.32 8.50 5.30
N GLU A 132 13.65 8.31 5.31
CA GLU A 132 14.39 7.79 4.15
C GLU A 132 14.04 6.34 3.79
N LEU A 133 13.58 5.53 4.76
CA LEU A 133 13.22 4.13 4.55
C LEU A 133 11.72 3.89 4.35
N ASN A 134 10.96 4.94 4.08
CA ASN A 134 9.54 4.80 3.79
C ASN A 134 9.25 3.84 2.63
N HIS A 135 8.13 3.12 2.73
CA HIS A 135 7.64 2.23 1.69
C HIS A 135 7.52 2.92 0.33
N GLY A 136 7.81 2.20 -0.76
CA GLY A 136 7.78 2.73 -2.13
C GLY A 136 6.47 3.43 -2.53
N SER A 137 5.32 2.98 -2.02
CA SER A 137 4.02 3.63 -2.27
C SER A 137 3.92 5.03 -1.65
N ILE A 138 4.59 5.29 -0.52
CA ILE A 138 4.67 6.61 0.09
C ILE A 138 5.52 7.52 -0.80
N ILE A 139 6.68 7.03 -1.24
CA ILE A 139 7.57 7.74 -2.17
C ILE A 139 6.82 8.12 -3.45
N ASP A 140 6.04 7.21 -4.01
CA ASP A 140 5.24 7.46 -5.22
C ASP A 140 4.13 8.48 -4.94
N GLY A 141 3.43 8.39 -3.82
CA GLY A 141 2.44 9.39 -3.39
C GLY A 141 3.05 10.79 -3.25
N VAL A 142 4.25 10.89 -2.65
CA VAL A 142 4.99 12.14 -2.52
C VAL A 142 5.38 12.71 -3.88
N ARG A 143 5.74 11.88 -4.85
CA ARG A 143 6.08 12.32 -6.21
C ARG A 143 4.91 12.94 -6.98
N LEU A 144 3.69 12.61 -6.61
CA LEU A 144 2.48 13.14 -7.27
C LEU A 144 2.10 14.55 -6.81
N THR A 145 2.76 15.09 -5.78
CA THR A 145 2.48 16.43 -5.26
C THR A 145 3.40 17.49 -5.86
N LYS A 146 3.00 18.77 -5.74
CA LYS A 146 3.85 19.94 -5.99
C LYS A 146 4.46 20.50 -4.71
N ALA A 147 4.19 19.89 -3.57
CA ALA A 147 4.76 20.27 -2.28
C ALA A 147 6.29 20.11 -2.28
N SER A 148 6.97 20.93 -1.52
CA SER A 148 8.39 20.76 -1.25
C SER A 148 8.64 19.42 -0.56
N ARG A 149 9.80 18.82 -0.79
CA ARG A 149 10.17 17.51 -0.26
C ARG A 149 11.43 17.63 0.56
N ALA A 150 11.40 17.11 1.77
CA ALA A 150 12.55 16.95 2.63
C ALA A 150 12.60 15.49 3.12
N VAL A 151 13.79 14.95 3.25
CA VAL A 151 14.02 13.59 3.74
C VAL A 151 14.91 13.70 4.97
N TYR A 152 14.66 12.89 5.96
CA TYR A 152 15.53 12.75 7.13
C TYR A 152 15.96 11.29 7.30
N ALA A 153 17.15 11.08 7.88
CA ALA A 153 17.69 9.75 8.10
C ALA A 153 16.79 8.93 9.03
N HIS A 154 16.67 7.64 8.74
CA HIS A 154 15.74 6.75 9.42
C HIS A 154 15.88 6.83 10.95
N ASN A 155 14.74 7.15 11.58
CA ASN A 155 14.61 7.26 13.04
C ASN A 155 15.57 8.31 13.69
N ASP A 156 16.09 9.28 12.93
CA ASP A 156 16.90 10.38 13.48
C ASP A 156 16.01 11.58 13.85
N MET A 157 15.70 11.69 15.13
CA MET A 157 14.85 12.77 15.65
C MET A 157 15.57 14.14 15.63
N GLY A 158 16.90 14.16 15.69
CA GLY A 158 17.68 15.40 15.61
C GLY A 158 17.64 15.98 14.19
N GLU A 159 17.80 15.12 13.18
CA GLU A 159 17.69 15.56 11.79
C GLU A 159 16.24 15.95 11.45
N LEU A 160 15.24 15.20 11.93
CA LEU A 160 13.82 15.57 11.79
C LEU A 160 13.53 16.96 12.37
N GLU A 161 14.07 17.28 13.55
CA GLU A 161 13.91 18.60 14.16
C GLU A 161 14.59 19.70 13.33
N ALA A 162 15.79 19.43 12.81
CA ALA A 162 16.50 20.37 11.94
C ALA A 162 15.72 20.65 10.65
N VAL A 163 15.18 19.60 10.01
CA VAL A 163 14.34 19.73 8.81
C VAL A 163 13.05 20.51 9.11
N LEU A 164 12.40 20.26 10.24
CA LEU A 164 11.20 21.00 10.66
C LEU A 164 11.49 22.49 10.85
N LYS A 165 12.63 22.84 11.47
CA LYS A 165 13.08 24.23 11.63
C LYS A 165 13.40 24.90 10.29
N ALA A 166 14.05 24.18 9.37
CA ALA A 166 14.36 24.69 8.04
C ALA A 166 13.10 25.00 7.21
N HIS A 167 11.99 24.33 7.51
CA HIS A 167 10.70 24.50 6.85
C HIS A 167 9.64 25.18 7.74
N GLU A 168 10.07 25.99 8.72
CA GLU A 168 9.16 26.65 9.67
C GLU A 168 8.09 27.50 8.98
N SER A 169 8.45 28.17 7.90
CA SER A 169 7.57 29.04 7.12
C SER A 169 6.59 28.31 6.18
N SER A 170 6.69 26.98 6.04
CA SER A 170 5.77 26.23 5.19
C SER A 170 4.35 26.27 5.80
N GLU A 171 3.34 26.41 4.92
CA GLU A 171 1.94 26.53 5.32
C GLU A 171 1.43 25.25 5.98
N ARG A 172 1.70 24.11 5.35
CA ARG A 172 1.38 22.78 5.88
C ARG A 172 2.62 21.92 5.90
N LYS A 173 2.77 21.15 6.95
CA LYS A 173 3.87 20.20 7.13
C LYS A 173 3.28 18.81 7.33
N LEU A 174 3.60 17.88 6.44
CA LEU A 174 3.20 16.49 6.55
C LEU A 174 4.44 15.63 6.84
N ILE A 175 4.53 15.09 8.03
CA ILE A 175 5.57 14.12 8.40
C ILE A 175 5.04 12.72 8.11
N ILE A 176 5.81 11.92 7.39
CA ILE A 176 5.45 10.53 7.07
C ILE A 176 6.58 9.61 7.47
N THR A 177 6.24 8.59 8.25
CA THR A 177 7.11 7.46 8.61
C THR A 177 6.32 6.18 8.54
N ASP A 178 6.97 5.09 8.13
CA ASP A 178 6.41 3.74 8.01
C ASP A 178 6.75 2.90 9.27
#